data_98eebd78f721efd2b36a467351aa4ff1
#
_entry.id   98eebd78f721efd2b36a467351aa4ff1
#
_cell.length_a   1.000
_cell.length_b   1.000
_cell.length_c   1.000
_cell.angle_alpha   90.00
_cell.angle_beta   90.00
_cell.angle_gamma   90.00
#
_symmetry.space_group_name_H-M   'P 1'
#
loop_
_entity.id
_entity.type
_entity.pdbx_description
1 polymer ?
#
loop_
_entity_poly.entity_id
_entity_poly.type
_entity_poly.pdbx_seq_one_letter_code
_entity_poly.pdbx_strand_id
1 'polypeptide(L)'
;ASVDTPAPDMSSAYLDMRDPMVAVNGQRPTAGQVSRLNWGFFAASILVGAPWVALNTIAMPNAIARTFGYDTAVAGHIAINPATGRPLPVATELAMPLAVLVIVGVVASMFAMPLISVLSDRTRTPLGRRTPWMVGGGLLCALITLILGQNIGIIVLCIFWVFLQFAYAMLSVPLTSAISERVPDKFRPRIERWHGIGVMLGQALGVCMGALGVMFNSFTPFSYTAVLFAVSGIATVLILPKEPSSAEQPNQLFDRSQVLDQLRPPAHAPEFSRVFAARTCMMAGVG
;
A
#
# COMPACT_ATOMS: atom_id res chain seq x y z
N ALA A 1 -55.40 6.20 19.10
CA ALA A 1 -54.41 5.49 18.32
C ALA A 1 -53.15 6.36 18.23
N SER A 2 -52.18 6.05 19.07
CA SER A 2 -50.87 6.71 19.01
C SER A 2 -50.14 6.12 17.78
N VAL A 3 -49.86 7.00 16.83
CA VAL A 3 -48.98 6.68 15.69
C VAL A 3 -47.57 6.58 16.25
N ASP A 4 -47.08 5.34 16.39
CA ASP A 4 -45.68 5.07 16.67
C ASP A 4 -44.85 5.56 15.47
N THR A 5 -44.41 6.81 15.51
CA THR A 5 -43.34 7.29 14.63
C THR A 5 -42.06 6.64 15.08
N PRO A 6 -41.38 5.88 14.21
CA PRO A 6 -40.09 5.31 14.56
C PRO A 6 -39.13 6.45 14.96
N ALA A 7 -38.40 6.26 16.06
CA ALA A 7 -37.42 7.21 16.52
C ALA A 7 -36.46 7.54 15.36
N PRO A 8 -36.14 8.82 15.12
CA PRO A 8 -35.24 9.19 14.04
C PRO A 8 -33.90 8.47 14.24
N ASP A 9 -33.38 7.91 13.15
CA ASP A 9 -32.08 7.27 13.17
C ASP A 9 -31.01 8.31 13.56
N MET A 10 -30.65 8.29 14.84
CA MET A 10 -29.70 9.22 15.44
C MET A 10 -28.31 9.12 14.80
N SER A 11 -28.01 8.03 14.11
CA SER A 11 -26.72 7.85 13.40
C SER A 11 -26.62 8.74 12.18
N SER A 12 -27.72 8.92 11.43
CA SER A 12 -27.77 9.82 10.27
C SER A 12 -27.82 11.29 10.69
N ALA A 13 -28.58 11.60 11.77
CA ALA A 13 -28.65 12.94 12.33
C ALA A 13 -27.29 13.41 12.91
N TYR A 14 -26.49 12.48 13.47
CA TYR A 14 -25.15 12.80 13.96
C TYR A 14 -24.14 13.10 12.83
N LEU A 15 -24.30 12.47 11.67
CA LEU A 15 -23.49 12.74 10.49
C LEU A 15 -23.85 14.11 9.86
N ASP A 16 -25.13 14.48 9.86
CA ASP A 16 -25.60 15.76 9.32
C ASP A 16 -25.23 16.97 10.22
N MET A 17 -25.00 16.75 11.51
CA MET A 17 -24.63 17.82 12.46
C MET A 17 -23.12 18.03 12.58
N ARG A 18 -22.29 17.22 11.91
CA ARG A 18 -20.84 17.37 11.98
C ARG A 18 -20.38 18.56 11.12
N ASP A 19 -19.65 19.50 11.74
CA ASP A 19 -19.04 20.62 11.00
C ASP A 19 -18.10 20.06 9.91
N PRO A 20 -18.39 20.27 8.60
CA PRO A 20 -17.60 19.75 7.50
C PRO A 20 -16.17 20.31 7.45
N MET A 21 -15.86 21.32 8.27
CA MET A 21 -14.54 21.93 8.43
C MET A 21 -13.70 21.27 9.50
N VAL A 22 -14.27 20.35 10.30
CA VAL A 22 -13.58 19.62 11.37
C VAL A 22 -13.26 18.21 10.90
N ALA A 23 -12.01 17.82 11.07
CA ALA A 23 -11.56 16.46 10.75
C ALA A 23 -12.08 15.44 11.79
N VAL A 24 -12.03 14.15 11.46
CA VAL A 24 -12.48 13.06 12.36
C VAL A 24 -11.77 13.09 13.71
N ASN A 25 -10.50 13.51 13.72
CA ASN A 25 -9.71 13.67 14.94
C ASN A 25 -10.08 14.91 15.79
N GLY A 26 -11.15 15.63 15.44
CA GLY A 26 -11.60 16.83 16.16
C GLY A 26 -10.82 18.11 15.87
N GLN A 27 -9.82 18.08 15.00
CA GLN A 27 -9.02 19.25 14.66
C GLN A 27 -9.63 20.05 13.51
N ARG A 28 -9.58 21.37 13.61
CA ARG A 28 -9.93 22.29 12.53
C ARG A 28 -8.64 22.82 11.90
N PRO A 29 -8.19 22.25 10.77
CA PRO A 29 -6.93 22.67 10.17
C PRO A 29 -7.02 24.06 9.58
N THR A 30 -5.95 24.82 9.71
CA THR A 30 -5.79 26.12 9.03
C THR A 30 -5.59 25.93 7.53
N ALA A 31 -5.79 26.99 6.73
CA ALA A 31 -5.60 26.92 5.28
C ALA A 31 -4.19 26.44 4.89
N GLY A 32 -3.16 26.87 5.63
CA GLY A 32 -1.79 26.38 5.44
C GLY A 32 -1.62 24.89 5.73
N GLN A 33 -2.28 24.38 6.77
CA GLN A 33 -2.25 22.93 7.09
C GLN A 33 -3.01 22.11 6.02
N VAL A 34 -4.13 22.60 5.49
CA VAL A 34 -4.83 21.94 4.38
C VAL A 34 -3.95 21.87 3.13
N SER A 35 -3.25 22.96 2.79
CA SER A 35 -2.30 22.95 1.67
C SER A 35 -1.15 21.95 1.91
N ARG A 36 -0.60 21.92 3.12
CA ARG A 36 0.45 20.97 3.49
C ARG A 36 -0.04 19.52 3.43
N LEU A 37 -1.27 19.24 3.88
CA LEU A 37 -1.88 17.92 3.73
C LEU A 37 -2.03 17.53 2.25
N ASN A 38 -2.51 18.44 1.41
CA ASN A 38 -2.70 18.19 -0.01
C ASN A 38 -1.38 17.79 -0.71
N TRP A 39 -0.35 18.61 -0.56
CA TRP A 39 0.96 18.33 -1.15
C TRP A 39 1.67 17.18 -0.46
N GLY A 40 1.45 17.00 0.85
CA GLY A 40 2.00 15.89 1.62
C GLY A 40 1.49 14.53 1.14
N PHE A 41 0.18 14.38 0.97
CA PHE A 41 -0.41 13.14 0.46
C PHE A 41 -0.05 12.89 -1.01
N PHE A 42 0.02 13.94 -1.83
CA PHE A 42 0.49 13.83 -3.21
C PHE A 42 1.93 13.29 -3.28
N ALA A 43 2.86 13.91 -2.57
CA ALA A 43 4.25 13.50 -2.55
C ALA A 43 4.45 12.10 -1.92
N ALA A 44 3.75 11.82 -0.82
CA ALA A 44 3.80 10.51 -0.16
C ALA A 44 3.32 9.39 -1.09
N SER A 45 2.27 9.64 -1.89
CA SER A 45 1.75 8.67 -2.85
C SER A 45 2.77 8.33 -3.93
N ILE A 46 3.49 9.32 -4.44
CA ILE A 46 4.58 9.11 -5.41
C ILE A 46 5.70 8.29 -4.77
N LEU A 47 6.14 8.70 -3.58
CA LEU A 47 7.27 8.06 -2.89
C LEU A 47 6.98 6.61 -2.49
N VAL A 48 5.74 6.27 -2.16
CA VAL A 48 5.33 4.91 -1.79
C VAL A 48 5.02 4.07 -3.03
N GLY A 49 4.37 4.68 -4.04
CA GLY A 49 3.94 3.98 -5.25
C GLY A 49 5.10 3.63 -6.19
N ALA A 50 6.06 4.54 -6.37
CA ALA A 50 7.15 4.33 -7.33
C ALA A 50 8.02 3.10 -7.01
N PRO A 51 8.55 2.90 -5.78
CA PRO A 51 9.34 1.72 -5.50
C PRO A 51 8.53 0.42 -5.56
N TRP A 52 7.25 0.47 -5.18
CA TRP A 52 6.37 -0.69 -5.26
C TRP A 52 6.18 -1.17 -6.70
N VAL A 53 5.89 -0.26 -7.62
CA VAL A 53 5.70 -0.59 -9.04
C VAL A 53 7.01 -1.01 -9.70
N ALA A 54 8.12 -0.32 -9.44
CA ALA A 54 9.44 -0.71 -9.95
C ALA A 54 9.79 -2.15 -9.54
N LEU A 55 9.50 -2.51 -8.28
CA LEU A 55 9.75 -3.84 -7.75
C LEU A 55 8.87 -4.89 -8.43
N ASN A 56 7.55 -4.65 -8.51
CA ASN A 56 6.60 -5.63 -9.04
C ASN A 56 6.74 -5.85 -10.55
N THR A 57 6.95 -4.79 -11.31
CA THR A 57 6.91 -4.86 -12.78
C THR A 57 8.24 -5.25 -13.40
N ILE A 58 9.35 -4.97 -12.75
CA ILE A 58 10.67 -5.16 -13.34
C ILE A 58 11.59 -5.99 -12.45
N ALA A 59 11.76 -5.62 -11.17
CA ALA A 59 12.73 -6.27 -10.33
C ALA A 59 12.35 -7.73 -10.01
N MET A 60 11.09 -8.01 -9.71
CA MET A 60 10.64 -9.37 -9.39
C MET A 60 10.66 -10.33 -10.59
N PRO A 61 10.19 -9.96 -11.79
CA PRO A 61 10.39 -10.80 -12.98
C PRO A 61 11.87 -11.13 -13.22
N ASN A 62 12.76 -10.17 -13.05
CA ASN A 62 14.20 -10.41 -13.17
C ASN A 62 14.76 -11.33 -12.08
N ALA A 63 14.27 -11.22 -10.84
CA ALA A 63 14.68 -12.13 -9.76
C ALA A 63 14.27 -13.57 -10.07
N ILE A 64 13.05 -13.77 -10.55
CA ILE A 64 12.56 -15.09 -10.96
C ILE A 64 13.39 -15.62 -12.13
N ALA A 65 13.63 -14.83 -13.16
CA ALA A 65 14.44 -15.23 -14.30
C ALA A 65 15.83 -15.72 -13.86
N ARG A 66 16.47 -14.99 -12.94
CA ARG A 66 17.79 -15.41 -12.37
C ARG A 66 17.72 -16.72 -11.61
N THR A 67 16.65 -16.99 -10.85
CA THR A 67 16.51 -18.25 -10.11
C THR A 67 16.39 -19.46 -11.04
N PHE A 68 15.95 -19.26 -12.29
CA PHE A 68 15.90 -20.27 -13.34
C PHE A 68 17.15 -20.27 -14.25
N GLY A 69 18.18 -19.53 -13.90
CA GLY A 69 19.46 -19.50 -14.62
C GLY A 69 19.45 -18.63 -15.89
N TYR A 70 18.46 -17.72 -16.04
CA TYR A 70 18.43 -16.79 -17.15
C TYR A 70 19.24 -15.53 -16.82
N ASP A 71 20.22 -15.22 -17.68
CA ASP A 71 20.96 -13.97 -17.53
C ASP A 71 20.16 -12.82 -18.15
N THR A 72 19.57 -12.00 -17.29
CA THR A 72 18.76 -10.83 -17.70
C THR A 72 19.57 -9.54 -17.75
N ALA A 73 20.90 -9.64 -17.60
CA ALA A 73 21.78 -8.50 -17.34
C ALA A 73 21.98 -7.54 -18.54
N VAL A 74 21.43 -7.85 -19.71
CA VAL A 74 21.71 -7.02 -20.90
C VAL A 74 20.40 -6.54 -21.53
N ALA A 75 20.10 -5.26 -21.30
CA ALA A 75 19.04 -4.55 -22.03
C ALA A 75 19.31 -4.64 -23.55
N GLY A 76 18.41 -5.29 -24.28
CA GLY A 76 18.50 -5.41 -25.73
C GLY A 76 19.00 -6.78 -26.23
N HIS A 77 19.48 -7.67 -25.38
CA HIS A 77 19.75 -9.05 -25.77
C HIS A 77 18.53 -9.94 -25.47
N ILE A 78 18.12 -10.71 -26.47
CA ILE A 78 17.15 -11.78 -26.31
C ILE A 78 17.78 -12.76 -25.31
N ALA A 79 17.10 -13.00 -24.17
CA ALA A 79 17.56 -13.99 -23.20
C ALA A 79 17.68 -15.34 -23.93
N ILE A 80 18.89 -15.93 -23.90
CA ILE A 80 19.18 -17.22 -24.54
C ILE A 80 19.16 -18.28 -23.45
N ASN A 81 18.42 -19.35 -23.65
CA ASN A 81 18.43 -20.49 -22.76
C ASN A 81 19.86 -21.13 -22.79
N PRO A 82 20.60 -21.13 -21.67
CA PRO A 82 21.97 -21.65 -21.64
C PRO A 82 22.03 -23.16 -21.95
N ALA A 83 20.94 -23.90 -21.72
CA ALA A 83 20.87 -25.33 -21.98
C ALA A 83 20.55 -25.69 -23.45
N THR A 84 19.83 -24.82 -24.15
CA THR A 84 19.35 -25.12 -25.51
C THR A 84 19.90 -24.18 -26.59
N GLY A 85 20.55 -23.07 -26.21
CA GLY A 85 21.05 -22.04 -27.14
C GLY A 85 19.95 -21.31 -27.93
N ARG A 86 18.67 -21.52 -27.58
CA ARG A 86 17.54 -20.90 -28.28
C ARG A 86 17.12 -19.61 -27.58
N PRO A 87 16.67 -18.59 -28.35
CA PRO A 87 16.01 -17.44 -27.76
C PRO A 87 14.77 -17.90 -27.01
N LEU A 88 14.67 -17.50 -25.75
CA LEU A 88 13.53 -17.81 -24.92
C LEU A 88 12.31 -17.00 -25.35
N PRO A 89 11.17 -17.62 -25.49
CA PRO A 89 9.93 -16.94 -25.24
C PRO A 89 9.83 -16.72 -23.71
N VAL A 90 10.53 -15.71 -23.21
CA VAL A 90 10.63 -15.34 -21.77
C VAL A 90 9.22 -15.25 -21.14
N ALA A 91 8.23 -14.92 -21.97
CA ALA A 91 6.84 -14.82 -21.53
C ALA A 91 6.19 -16.16 -21.13
N THR A 92 6.52 -17.25 -21.80
CA THR A 92 5.80 -18.54 -21.59
C THR A 92 6.38 -19.38 -20.45
N GLU A 93 7.71 -19.45 -20.34
CA GLU A 93 8.33 -20.29 -19.32
C GLU A 93 8.32 -19.62 -17.92
N LEU A 94 8.38 -18.30 -17.87
CA LEU A 94 8.29 -17.53 -16.62
C LEU A 94 6.86 -17.20 -16.21
N ALA A 95 5.87 -17.39 -17.08
CA ALA A 95 4.47 -17.06 -16.80
C ALA A 95 3.93 -17.81 -15.58
N MET A 96 4.22 -19.11 -15.46
CA MET A 96 3.76 -19.93 -14.35
C MET A 96 4.36 -19.49 -13.00
N PRO A 97 5.70 -19.35 -12.84
CA PRO A 97 6.29 -18.86 -11.60
C PRO A 97 5.83 -17.44 -11.24
N LEU A 98 5.68 -16.55 -12.22
CA LEU A 98 5.16 -15.21 -12.01
C LEU A 98 3.70 -15.24 -11.53
N ALA A 99 2.85 -16.06 -12.15
CA ALA A 99 1.46 -16.22 -11.75
C ALA A 99 1.36 -16.73 -10.30
N VAL A 100 2.15 -17.73 -9.92
CA VAL A 100 2.21 -18.24 -8.55
C VAL A 100 2.62 -17.13 -7.58
N LEU A 101 3.66 -16.35 -7.90
CA LEU A 101 4.13 -15.25 -7.06
C LEU A 101 3.04 -14.18 -6.88
N VAL A 102 2.35 -13.81 -7.96
CA VAL A 102 1.24 -12.84 -7.92
C VAL A 102 0.11 -13.36 -7.04
N ILE A 103 -0.32 -14.60 -7.22
CA ILE A 103 -1.38 -15.22 -6.41
C ILE A 103 -0.98 -15.25 -4.93
N VAL A 104 0.22 -15.70 -4.61
CA VAL A 104 0.74 -15.71 -3.24
C VAL A 104 0.77 -14.30 -2.64
N GLY A 105 1.20 -13.30 -3.42
CA GLY A 105 1.21 -11.90 -2.99
C GLY A 105 -0.19 -11.36 -2.73
N VAL A 106 -1.16 -11.62 -3.62
CA VAL A 106 -2.55 -11.19 -3.45
C VAL A 106 -3.16 -11.83 -2.21
N VAL A 107 -3.00 -13.14 -2.02
CA VAL A 107 -3.49 -13.83 -0.81
C VAL A 107 -2.85 -13.25 0.45
N ALA A 108 -1.54 -13.04 0.45
CA ALA A 108 -0.85 -12.43 1.59
C ALA A 108 -1.37 -11.02 1.90
N SER A 109 -1.59 -10.18 0.87
CA SER A 109 -2.10 -8.82 1.05
C SER A 109 -3.54 -8.78 1.58
N MET A 110 -4.39 -9.76 1.21
CA MET A 110 -5.75 -9.87 1.74
C MET A 110 -5.77 -10.01 3.28
N PHE A 111 -4.77 -10.68 3.86
CA PHE A 111 -4.63 -10.81 5.30
C PHE A 111 -3.81 -9.66 5.92
N ALA A 112 -2.77 -9.21 5.23
CA ALA A 112 -1.88 -8.19 5.74
C ALA A 112 -2.58 -6.83 5.94
N MET A 113 -3.38 -6.39 4.97
CA MET A 113 -4.02 -5.07 5.02
C MET A 113 -4.98 -4.90 6.21
N PRO A 114 -5.98 -5.77 6.45
CA PRO A 114 -6.86 -5.62 7.60
C PRO A 114 -6.14 -5.86 8.93
N LEU A 115 -5.18 -6.78 8.97
CA LEU A 115 -4.40 -7.03 10.18
C LEU A 115 -3.60 -5.78 10.59
N ILE A 116 -2.88 -5.18 9.66
CA ILE A 116 -2.10 -3.96 9.90
C ILE A 116 -3.01 -2.77 10.24
N SER A 117 -4.18 -2.66 9.60
CA SER A 117 -5.16 -1.63 9.95
C SER A 117 -5.54 -1.70 11.43
N VAL A 118 -5.95 -2.89 11.91
CA VAL A 118 -6.31 -3.10 13.31
C VAL A 118 -5.15 -2.85 14.26
N LEU A 119 -3.95 -3.33 13.92
CA LEU A 119 -2.76 -3.16 14.76
C LEU A 119 -2.32 -1.69 14.85
N SER A 120 -2.33 -0.97 13.71
CA SER A 120 -1.95 0.44 13.68
C SER A 120 -2.93 1.31 14.46
N ASP A 121 -4.23 1.01 14.42
CA ASP A 121 -5.25 1.76 15.15
C ASP A 121 -5.15 1.57 16.67
N ARG A 122 -4.59 0.45 17.12
CA ARG A 122 -4.40 0.13 18.55
C ARG A 122 -3.06 0.58 19.12
N THR A 123 -2.12 0.96 18.26
CA THR A 123 -0.80 1.42 18.70
C THR A 123 -0.89 2.73 19.45
N ARG A 124 -0.22 2.80 20.60
CA ARG A 124 -0.17 3.97 21.48
C ARG A 124 1.29 4.41 21.65
N THR A 125 1.65 5.48 20.97
CA THR A 125 3.01 6.03 21.04
C THR A 125 3.00 7.56 21.13
N PRO A 126 4.06 8.16 21.70
CA PRO A 126 4.21 9.62 21.73
C PRO A 126 4.29 10.26 20.33
N LEU A 127 4.71 9.47 19.32
CA LEU A 127 4.84 9.91 17.93
C LEU A 127 3.51 9.83 17.15
N GLY A 128 2.42 9.42 17.83
CA GLY A 128 1.15 9.09 17.20
C GLY A 128 1.02 7.58 16.99
N ARG A 129 -0.16 7.12 16.52
CA ARG A 129 -0.42 5.69 16.36
C ARG A 129 0.07 5.12 15.03
N ARG A 130 0.18 5.93 13.98
CA ARG A 130 0.50 5.51 12.62
C ARG A 130 1.94 5.76 12.19
N THR A 131 2.57 6.78 12.75
CA THR A 131 3.95 7.16 12.44
C THR A 131 4.95 6.01 12.57
N PRO A 132 5.00 5.23 13.67
CA PRO A 132 5.96 4.14 13.80
C PRO A 132 5.76 3.03 12.77
N TRP A 133 4.52 2.79 12.35
CA TRP A 133 4.20 1.80 11.32
C TRP A 133 4.71 2.22 9.94
N MET A 134 4.55 3.50 9.57
CA MET A 134 5.04 4.00 8.28
C MET A 134 6.57 3.96 8.20
N VAL A 135 7.26 4.39 9.26
CA VAL A 135 8.74 4.34 9.30
C VAL A 135 9.23 2.90 9.33
N GLY A 136 8.69 2.09 10.23
CA GLY A 136 9.05 0.67 10.35
C GLY A 136 8.76 -0.11 9.07
N GLY A 137 7.60 0.13 8.44
CA GLY A 137 7.21 -0.47 7.16
C GLY A 137 8.17 -0.10 6.03
N GLY A 138 8.54 1.17 5.91
CA GLY A 138 9.51 1.62 4.91
C GLY A 138 10.89 0.97 5.07
N LEU A 139 11.41 0.93 6.30
CA LEU A 139 12.69 0.28 6.60
C LEU A 139 12.65 -1.24 6.40
N LEU A 140 11.56 -1.88 6.80
CA LEU A 140 11.38 -3.32 6.62
C LEU A 140 11.23 -3.69 5.13
N CYS A 141 10.48 -2.89 4.35
CA CYS A 141 10.43 -3.03 2.90
C CYS A 141 11.83 -2.92 2.27
N ALA A 142 12.63 -1.94 2.71
CA ALA A 142 13.99 -1.75 2.22
C ALA A 142 14.85 -2.98 2.49
N LEU A 143 14.84 -3.48 3.73
CA LEU A 143 15.61 -4.65 4.13
C LEU A 143 15.22 -5.90 3.32
N ILE A 144 13.92 -6.19 3.23
CA ILE A 144 13.42 -7.35 2.49
C ILE A 144 13.75 -7.23 1.00
N THR A 145 13.62 -6.03 0.43
CA THR A 145 13.96 -5.77 -0.98
C THR A 145 15.43 -6.06 -1.27
N LEU A 146 16.36 -5.70 -0.37
CA LEU A 146 17.78 -6.03 -0.52
C LEU A 146 18.03 -7.56 -0.49
N ILE A 147 17.29 -8.28 0.36
CA ILE A 147 17.36 -9.75 0.42
C ILE A 147 16.84 -10.35 -0.88
N LEU A 148 15.71 -9.89 -1.39
CA LEU A 148 15.13 -10.34 -2.66
C LEU A 148 16.06 -10.07 -3.86
N GLY A 149 16.91 -9.05 -3.75
CA GLY A 149 17.92 -8.75 -4.76
C GLY A 149 19.07 -9.77 -4.82
N GLN A 150 19.23 -10.62 -3.80
CA GLN A 150 20.22 -11.67 -3.80
C GLN A 150 19.78 -12.84 -4.68
N ASN A 151 20.75 -13.68 -5.09
CA ASN A 151 20.45 -14.90 -5.82
C ASN A 151 20.00 -16.00 -4.85
N ILE A 152 18.70 -15.97 -4.52
CA ILE A 152 18.06 -16.90 -3.60
C ILE A 152 17.13 -17.84 -4.36
N GLY A 153 16.97 -19.07 -3.87
CA GLY A 153 16.07 -20.04 -4.49
C GLY A 153 14.60 -19.58 -4.45
N ILE A 154 13.78 -20.09 -5.39
CA ILE A 154 12.38 -19.68 -5.58
C ILE A 154 11.54 -19.81 -4.30
N ILE A 155 11.75 -20.81 -3.47
CA ILE A 155 11.00 -21.01 -2.22
C ILE A 155 11.29 -19.87 -1.24
N VAL A 156 12.56 -19.51 -1.07
CA VAL A 156 12.99 -18.43 -0.18
C VAL A 156 12.46 -17.08 -0.72
N LEU A 157 12.50 -16.90 -2.03
CA LEU A 157 11.95 -15.71 -2.69
C LEU A 157 10.45 -15.57 -2.41
N CYS A 158 9.66 -16.63 -2.52
CA CYS A 158 8.22 -16.61 -2.21
C CYS A 158 7.97 -16.28 -0.73
N ILE A 159 8.77 -16.82 0.19
CA ILE A 159 8.63 -16.52 1.63
C ILE A 159 8.89 -15.03 1.89
N PHE A 160 10.00 -14.48 1.39
CA PHE A 160 10.29 -13.05 1.56
C PHE A 160 9.30 -12.14 0.82
N TRP A 161 8.72 -12.62 -0.29
CA TRP A 161 7.66 -11.92 -0.99
C TRP A 161 6.40 -11.76 -0.12
N VAL A 162 6.01 -12.82 0.62
CA VAL A 162 4.91 -12.72 1.60
C VAL A 162 5.24 -11.71 2.69
N PHE A 163 6.43 -11.76 3.28
CA PHE A 163 6.85 -10.78 4.29
C PHE A 163 6.84 -9.35 3.74
N LEU A 164 7.22 -9.17 2.47
CA LEU A 164 7.17 -7.86 1.82
C LEU A 164 5.74 -7.32 1.71
N GLN A 165 4.74 -8.17 1.48
CA GLN A 165 3.33 -7.74 1.46
C GLN A 165 2.91 -7.16 2.83
N PHE A 166 3.33 -7.80 3.92
CA PHE A 166 3.08 -7.27 5.26
C PHE A 166 3.84 -5.96 5.53
N ALA A 167 5.11 -5.89 5.15
CA ALA A 167 5.90 -4.68 5.29
C ALA A 167 5.33 -3.52 4.47
N TYR A 168 4.88 -3.77 3.25
CA TYR A 168 4.24 -2.77 2.42
C TYR A 168 2.88 -2.33 2.97
N ALA A 169 2.09 -3.25 3.54
CA ALA A 169 0.86 -2.90 4.24
C ALA A 169 1.13 -1.98 5.43
N MET A 170 2.23 -2.19 6.19
CA MET A 170 2.65 -1.29 7.28
C MET A 170 2.93 0.14 6.80
N LEU A 171 3.36 0.32 5.56
CA LEU A 171 3.63 1.62 4.97
C LEU A 171 2.36 2.25 4.35
N SER A 172 1.61 1.49 3.56
CA SER A 172 0.52 1.98 2.73
C SER A 172 -0.81 2.16 3.49
N VAL A 173 -1.16 1.22 4.39
CA VAL A 173 -2.43 1.26 5.12
C VAL A 173 -2.53 2.48 6.05
N PRO A 174 -1.52 2.78 6.92
CA PRO A 174 -1.58 3.98 7.75
C PRO A 174 -1.61 5.28 6.95
N LEU A 175 -0.97 5.33 5.77
CA LEU A 175 -0.99 6.49 4.89
C LEU A 175 -2.40 6.77 4.36
N THR A 176 -3.08 5.76 3.80
CA THR A 176 -4.43 5.91 3.25
C THR A 176 -5.46 6.22 4.35
N SER A 177 -5.34 5.55 5.50
CA SER A 177 -6.21 5.82 6.64
C SER A 177 -6.00 7.22 7.23
N ALA A 178 -4.80 7.79 7.12
CA ALA A 178 -4.55 9.17 7.57
C ALA A 178 -5.35 10.20 6.76
N ILE A 179 -5.68 9.92 5.49
CA ILE A 179 -6.54 10.81 4.69
C ILE A 179 -7.93 10.91 5.32
N SER A 180 -8.56 9.79 5.64
CA SER A 180 -9.91 9.76 6.20
C SER A 180 -10.00 10.41 7.59
N GLU A 181 -8.93 10.39 8.38
CA GLU A 181 -8.93 10.91 9.75
C GLU A 181 -8.52 12.37 9.87
N ARG A 182 -7.53 12.79 9.09
CA ARG A 182 -6.91 14.12 9.23
C ARG A 182 -7.50 15.17 8.31
N VAL A 183 -8.23 14.72 7.27
CA VAL A 183 -8.79 15.60 6.26
C VAL A 183 -10.27 15.86 6.58
N PRO A 184 -10.70 17.13 6.78
CA PRO A 184 -12.10 17.48 6.88
C PRO A 184 -12.87 17.09 5.62
N ASP A 185 -14.14 16.72 5.78
CA ASP A 185 -14.99 16.20 4.70
C ASP A 185 -15.09 17.19 3.50
N LYS A 186 -15.09 18.49 3.78
CA LYS A 186 -15.08 19.53 2.75
C LYS A 186 -13.89 19.47 1.80
N PHE A 187 -12.70 19.09 2.28
CA PHE A 187 -11.47 19.09 1.50
C PHE A 187 -11.09 17.69 1.00
N ARG A 188 -11.76 16.64 1.51
CA ARG A 188 -11.46 15.24 1.18
C ARG A 188 -11.47 14.95 -0.33
N PRO A 189 -12.49 15.36 -1.13
CA PRO A 189 -12.50 15.04 -2.56
C PRO A 189 -11.33 15.67 -3.33
N ARG A 190 -10.88 16.86 -2.88
CA ARG A 190 -9.72 17.51 -3.48
C ARG A 190 -8.42 16.77 -3.16
N ILE A 191 -8.22 16.38 -1.91
CA ILE A 191 -7.01 15.70 -1.45
C ILE A 191 -6.93 14.28 -2.01
N GLU A 192 -8.06 13.56 -2.06
CA GLU A 192 -8.13 12.23 -2.68
C GLU A 192 -7.80 12.27 -4.17
N ARG A 193 -8.25 13.30 -4.89
CA ARG A 193 -7.88 13.49 -6.30
C ARG A 193 -6.38 13.68 -6.47
N TRP A 194 -5.74 14.53 -5.67
CA TRP A 194 -4.29 14.75 -5.73
C TRP A 194 -3.51 13.51 -5.28
N HIS A 195 -4.00 12.79 -4.27
CA HIS A 195 -3.47 11.48 -3.90
C HIS A 195 -3.53 10.50 -5.06
N GLY A 196 -4.66 10.39 -5.75
CA GLY A 196 -4.82 9.52 -6.93
C GLY A 196 -3.86 9.89 -8.08
N ILE A 197 -3.71 11.19 -8.38
CA ILE A 197 -2.72 11.67 -9.37
C ILE A 197 -1.31 11.30 -8.92
N GLY A 198 -0.99 11.45 -7.64
CA GLY A 198 0.29 11.05 -7.05
C GLY A 198 0.58 9.57 -7.22
N VAL A 199 -0.43 8.70 -7.00
CA VAL A 199 -0.32 7.26 -7.24
C VAL A 199 0.00 6.96 -8.71
N MET A 200 -0.74 7.56 -9.65
CA MET A 200 -0.50 7.36 -11.10
C MET A 200 0.90 7.82 -11.52
N LEU A 201 1.33 9.00 -11.07
CA LEU A 201 2.68 9.49 -11.34
C LEU A 201 3.76 8.61 -10.70
N GLY A 202 3.52 8.15 -9.47
CA GLY A 202 4.40 7.21 -8.79
C GLY A 202 4.56 5.90 -9.58
N GLN A 203 3.46 5.35 -10.09
CA GLN A 203 3.47 4.16 -10.93
C GLN A 203 4.28 4.38 -12.22
N ALA A 204 4.04 5.47 -12.93
CA ALA A 204 4.78 5.80 -14.14
C ALA A 204 6.29 5.97 -13.88
N LEU A 205 6.65 6.72 -12.82
CA LEU A 205 8.03 6.88 -12.40
C LEU A 205 8.66 5.55 -11.98
N GLY A 206 7.91 4.69 -11.30
CA GLY A 206 8.36 3.36 -10.89
C GLY A 206 8.74 2.48 -12.08
N VAL A 207 7.92 2.45 -13.12
CA VAL A 207 8.24 1.73 -14.37
C VAL A 207 9.48 2.29 -15.02
N CYS A 208 9.57 3.62 -15.19
CA CYS A 208 10.74 4.27 -15.79
C CYS A 208 12.03 3.98 -15.00
N MET A 209 11.98 4.12 -13.68
CA MET A 209 13.14 3.86 -12.82
C MET A 209 13.53 2.37 -12.84
N GLY A 210 12.54 1.46 -12.84
CA GLY A 210 12.78 0.03 -12.96
C GLY A 210 13.49 -0.30 -14.27
N ALA A 211 13.00 0.22 -15.39
CA ALA A 211 13.61 0.02 -16.69
C ALA A 211 15.05 0.57 -16.76
N LEU A 212 15.28 1.78 -16.29
CA LEU A 212 16.61 2.38 -16.23
C LEU A 212 17.56 1.57 -15.33
N GLY A 213 17.06 1.07 -14.19
CA GLY A 213 17.89 0.30 -13.26
C GLY A 213 18.45 -0.97 -13.87
N VAL A 214 17.66 -1.69 -14.67
CA VAL A 214 18.09 -2.92 -15.35
C VAL A 214 19.22 -2.66 -16.36
N MET A 215 19.28 -1.46 -16.95
CA MET A 215 20.36 -1.10 -17.89
C MET A 215 21.75 -1.08 -17.24
N PHE A 216 21.83 -0.92 -15.92
CA PHE A 216 23.13 -0.86 -15.22
C PHE A 216 23.57 -2.25 -14.69
N ASN A 217 22.71 -2.92 -13.95
CA ASN A 217 22.99 -4.24 -13.36
C ASN A 217 21.70 -4.87 -12.88
N SER A 218 21.62 -6.20 -12.86
CA SER A 218 20.45 -6.95 -12.36
C SER A 218 20.15 -6.73 -10.87
N PHE A 219 21.14 -6.34 -10.06
CA PHE A 219 20.94 -5.98 -8.64
C PHE A 219 20.52 -4.52 -8.44
N THR A 220 20.82 -3.64 -9.38
CA THR A 220 20.56 -2.20 -9.25
C THR A 220 19.09 -1.87 -8.99
N PRO A 221 18.08 -2.52 -9.64
CA PRO A 221 16.67 -2.27 -9.36
C PRO A 221 16.29 -2.50 -7.90
N PHE A 222 16.87 -3.49 -7.26
CA PHE A 222 16.61 -3.80 -5.84
C PHE A 222 17.26 -2.77 -4.91
N SER A 223 18.49 -2.36 -5.19
CA SER A 223 19.23 -1.45 -4.32
C SER A 223 18.59 -0.06 -4.28
N TYR A 224 18.27 0.55 -5.43
CA TYR A 224 17.63 1.87 -5.40
C TYR A 224 16.17 1.80 -4.94
N THR A 225 15.43 0.71 -5.24
CA THR A 225 14.08 0.50 -4.73
C THR A 225 14.08 0.38 -3.20
N ALA A 226 15.08 -0.29 -2.62
CA ALA A 226 15.26 -0.36 -1.18
C ALA A 226 15.52 1.03 -0.56
N VAL A 227 16.40 1.83 -1.17
CA VAL A 227 16.65 3.22 -0.73
C VAL A 227 15.36 4.04 -0.81
N LEU A 228 14.60 3.92 -1.89
CA LEU A 228 13.31 4.62 -2.02
C LEU A 228 12.30 4.20 -0.97
N PHE A 229 12.20 2.93 -0.62
CA PHE A 229 11.32 2.47 0.46
C PHE A 229 11.75 3.05 1.81
N ALA A 230 13.04 3.03 2.14
CA ALA A 230 13.54 3.62 3.37
C ALA A 230 13.25 5.13 3.43
N VAL A 231 13.52 5.85 2.34
CA VAL A 231 13.24 7.28 2.23
C VAL A 231 11.73 7.54 2.28
N SER A 232 10.89 6.74 1.62
CA SER A 232 9.44 6.96 1.58
C SER A 232 8.81 6.93 2.96
N GLY A 233 9.18 5.98 3.81
CA GLY A 233 8.66 5.90 5.18
C GLY A 233 9.01 7.13 6.01
N ILE A 234 10.27 7.55 5.97
CA ILE A 234 10.77 8.71 6.73
C ILE A 234 10.22 10.02 6.14
N ALA A 235 10.31 10.20 4.81
CA ALA A 235 9.86 11.42 4.14
C ALA A 235 8.35 11.64 4.31
N THR A 236 7.54 10.59 4.24
CA THR A 236 6.09 10.68 4.45
C THR A 236 5.78 11.27 5.83
N VAL A 237 6.48 10.81 6.87
CA VAL A 237 6.30 11.31 8.24
C VAL A 237 6.75 12.76 8.39
N LEU A 238 7.83 13.15 7.71
CA LEU A 238 8.35 14.52 7.77
C LEU A 238 7.50 15.54 7.00
N ILE A 239 6.95 15.13 5.85
CA ILE A 239 6.15 16.00 4.98
C ILE A 239 4.75 16.22 5.58
N LEU A 240 4.12 15.18 6.11
CA LEU A 240 2.81 15.29 6.74
C LEU A 240 2.89 16.09 8.05
N PRO A 241 1.83 16.80 8.42
CA PRO A 241 1.74 17.42 9.75
C PRO A 241 1.93 16.36 10.84
N LYS A 242 2.56 16.76 11.95
CA LYS A 242 2.78 15.85 13.09
C LYS A 242 1.47 15.25 13.58
N GLU A 243 1.49 13.96 13.84
CA GLU A 243 0.37 13.26 14.45
C GLU A 243 0.30 13.61 15.93
N PRO A 244 -0.90 13.90 16.49
CA PRO A 244 -1.03 14.11 17.93
C PRO A 244 -0.64 12.83 18.69
N SER A 245 -0.05 12.99 19.89
CA SER A 245 0.29 11.87 20.75
C SER A 245 -0.95 11.01 21.04
N SER A 246 -0.80 9.71 20.91
CA SER A 246 -1.84 8.73 21.26
C SER A 246 -1.54 8.00 22.58
N ALA A 247 -0.46 8.37 23.28
CA ALA A 247 -0.02 7.68 24.50
C ALA A 247 -1.05 7.71 25.64
N GLU A 248 -1.85 8.78 25.73
CA GLU A 248 -2.86 8.96 26.76
C GLU A 248 -4.24 8.36 26.43
N GLN A 249 -4.41 7.87 25.21
CA GLN A 249 -5.66 7.25 24.82
C GLN A 249 -5.82 5.86 25.48
N PRO A 250 -7.02 5.47 25.94
CA PRO A 250 -7.23 4.18 26.58
C PRO A 250 -6.82 3.03 25.66
N ASN A 251 -6.13 2.04 26.22
CA ASN A 251 -5.75 0.84 25.50
C ASN A 251 -7.00 0.04 25.14
N GLN A 252 -7.24 -0.15 23.86
CA GLN A 252 -8.25 -1.09 23.41
C GLN A 252 -7.64 -2.50 23.43
N LEU A 253 -8.18 -3.37 24.28
CA LEU A 253 -7.78 -4.77 24.34
C LEU A 253 -8.02 -5.45 22.98
N PHE A 254 -7.12 -6.38 22.63
CA PHE A 254 -7.26 -7.15 21.40
C PHE A 254 -8.43 -8.14 21.57
N ASP A 255 -9.57 -7.80 20.97
CA ASP A 255 -10.71 -8.69 20.89
C ASP A 255 -10.75 -9.33 19.50
N ARG A 256 -10.61 -10.66 19.46
CA ARG A 256 -10.65 -11.44 18.21
C ARG A 256 -12.00 -11.32 17.51
N SER A 257 -13.08 -11.16 18.27
CA SER A 257 -14.43 -11.01 17.73
C SER A 257 -14.55 -9.72 16.91
N GLN A 258 -13.99 -8.62 17.39
CA GLN A 258 -14.00 -7.34 16.66
C GLN A 258 -13.20 -7.38 15.35
N VAL A 259 -12.10 -8.13 15.29
CA VAL A 259 -11.33 -8.32 14.05
C VAL A 259 -12.15 -9.12 13.05
N LEU A 260 -12.79 -10.19 13.49
CA LEU A 260 -13.65 -11.02 12.64
C LEU A 260 -14.88 -10.26 12.16
N ASP A 261 -15.48 -9.42 13.02
CA ASP A 261 -16.64 -8.59 12.65
C ASP A 261 -16.26 -7.49 11.64
N GLN A 262 -15.05 -6.92 11.72
CA GLN A 262 -14.54 -6.00 10.70
C GLN A 262 -14.27 -6.68 9.35
N LEU A 263 -13.98 -7.97 9.33
CA LEU A 263 -13.80 -8.77 8.11
C LEU A 263 -15.12 -9.25 7.51
N ARG A 264 -16.22 -9.24 8.30
CA ARG A 264 -17.53 -9.61 7.79
C ARG A 264 -18.15 -8.47 7.00
N PRO A 265 -18.60 -8.72 5.76
CA PRO A 265 -19.37 -7.73 5.04
C PRO A 265 -20.65 -7.42 5.81
N PRO A 266 -21.10 -6.16 5.85
CA PRO A 266 -22.31 -5.78 6.55
C PRO A 266 -23.53 -6.54 5.95
N ALA A 267 -24.17 -7.39 6.76
CA ALA A 267 -25.19 -8.35 6.33
C ALA A 267 -26.47 -7.68 5.78
N HIS A 268 -26.68 -6.38 6.05
CA HIS A 268 -27.91 -5.65 5.70
C HIS A 268 -27.67 -4.38 4.90
N ALA A 269 -26.54 -4.26 4.20
CA ALA A 269 -26.23 -3.11 3.34
C ALA A 269 -26.18 -3.51 1.84
N PRO A 270 -27.32 -3.55 1.14
CA PRO A 270 -27.36 -3.92 -0.30
C PRO A 270 -26.53 -2.97 -1.16
N GLU A 271 -26.39 -1.73 -0.75
CA GLU A 271 -25.52 -0.73 -1.40
C GLU A 271 -24.04 -1.10 -1.33
N PHE A 272 -23.59 -1.63 -0.19
CA PHE A 272 -22.21 -2.10 -0.03
C PHE A 272 -21.92 -3.25 -1.01
N SER A 273 -22.84 -4.22 -1.13
CA SER A 273 -22.67 -5.34 -2.05
C SER A 273 -22.60 -4.90 -3.50
N ARG A 274 -23.41 -3.91 -3.90
CA ARG A 274 -23.38 -3.33 -5.27
C ARG A 274 -22.06 -2.61 -5.55
N VAL A 275 -21.60 -1.78 -4.62
CA VAL A 275 -20.33 -1.04 -4.75
C VAL A 275 -19.16 -2.01 -4.76
N PHE A 276 -19.18 -3.02 -3.89
CA PHE A 276 -18.16 -4.06 -3.83
C PHE A 276 -18.08 -4.86 -5.14
N ALA A 277 -19.25 -5.31 -5.67
CA ALA A 277 -19.32 -6.02 -6.93
C ALA A 277 -18.83 -5.15 -8.11
N ALA A 278 -19.28 -3.90 -8.18
CA ALA A 278 -18.83 -2.96 -9.20
C ALA A 278 -17.31 -2.75 -9.17
N ARG A 279 -16.74 -2.56 -7.97
CA ARG A 279 -15.29 -2.40 -7.80
C ARG A 279 -14.51 -3.66 -8.16
N THR A 280 -15.04 -4.83 -7.78
CA THR A 280 -14.43 -6.13 -8.16
C THR A 280 -14.45 -6.33 -9.68
N CYS A 281 -15.56 -6.03 -10.35
CA CYS A 281 -15.65 -6.09 -11.80
C CYS A 281 -14.68 -5.10 -12.49
N MET A 282 -14.57 -3.87 -11.98
CA MET A 282 -13.61 -2.90 -12.50
C MET A 282 -12.15 -3.39 -12.35
N MET A 283 -11.80 -3.95 -11.19
CA MET A 283 -10.46 -4.48 -10.97
C MET A 283 -10.15 -5.70 -11.83
N ALA A 284 -11.13 -6.58 -12.06
CA ALA A 284 -11.01 -7.73 -12.95
C ALA A 284 -10.92 -7.34 -14.43
N GLY A 285 -11.48 -6.19 -14.82
CA GLY A 285 -11.42 -5.70 -16.21
C GLY A 285 -10.18 -4.89 -16.56
N VAL A 286 -9.37 -4.52 -15.55
CA VAL A 286 -8.11 -3.77 -15.73
C VAL A 286 -6.88 -4.70 -15.70
N GLY A 287 -7.03 -5.94 -15.24
CA GLY A 287 -6.00 -7.00 -15.28
C GLY A 287 -6.10 -7.83 -16.55
#